data_75b9404e095a28291d04ad5098aa93f1
#
_entry.id   75b9404e095a28291d04ad5098aa93f1
#
_cell.length_a   1.000
_cell.length_b   1.000
_cell.length_c   1.000
_cell.angle_alpha   90.00
_cell.angle_beta   90.00
_cell.angle_gamma   90.00
#
_symmetry.space_group_name_H-M   'P 1'
#
loop_
_entity.id
_entity.type
_entity.pdbx_description
1 polymer ?
#
loop_
_entity_poly.entity_id
_entity_poly.type
_entity_poly.pdbx_seq_one_letter_code
_entity_poly.pdbx_strand_id
1 'polypeptide(L)'
;MADPAPYRDDLAEGPDTQAFWLRTSDGVRIRVGHAAARDSKGTVFILPGRTEYIEKYGRNAKDFVRAGFDVVSVDWRGQGMSDRLGANPMVGHVGRFLDFQKDWAAVCAFARRADVPRPWHMVAHSMGGCIGLRALTSGSDMASVMFTGPMWGIQMAGYLRPIAWTLPRIAMALGQGHRLAPGTSIKSYPASEPFENNLLTSDPEMFDYMRRHVEAEPQFGLGGPSFSWLLTALQECADLAVLPSPALPALCFVGSNERIVDTTAIRDRMTEWKGGKLLLVDGAEHEVLMENANTRRQVTGAAVSLFSSFKS
;
A
#
# COMPACT_ATOMS: atom_id res chain seq x y z
N MET A 1 -1.15 -7.98 -25.37
CA MET A 1 -1.83 -6.96 -24.53
C MET A 1 -2.25 -7.65 -23.24
N ALA A 2 -2.32 -6.96 -22.11
CA ALA A 2 -2.86 -7.54 -20.89
C ALA A 2 -4.39 -7.69 -21.01
N ASP A 3 -4.98 -8.72 -20.38
CA ASP A 3 -6.41 -8.96 -20.45
C ASP A 3 -7.16 -7.88 -19.63
N PRO A 4 -8.30 -7.34 -20.14
CA PRO A 4 -9.10 -6.39 -19.40
C PRO A 4 -9.58 -6.96 -18.06
N ALA A 5 -9.61 -6.13 -17.03
CA ALA A 5 -10.11 -6.45 -15.70
C ALA A 5 -11.27 -5.51 -15.33
N PRO A 6 -12.18 -5.90 -14.43
CA PRO A 6 -13.21 -5.01 -13.93
C PRO A 6 -12.62 -3.84 -13.14
N TYR A 7 -13.29 -2.69 -13.24
CA TYR A 7 -13.02 -1.50 -12.43
C TYR A 7 -14.36 -0.84 -12.04
N ARG A 8 -14.49 -0.37 -10.82
CA ARG A 8 -15.71 0.22 -10.27
C ARG A 8 -15.56 1.75 -10.26
N ASP A 9 -15.76 2.37 -11.45
CA ASP A 9 -15.71 3.83 -11.62
C ASP A 9 -16.68 4.56 -10.69
N ASP A 10 -17.87 3.95 -10.48
CA ASP A 10 -18.92 4.47 -9.62
C ASP A 10 -18.51 4.58 -8.15
N LEU A 11 -17.59 3.73 -7.70
CA LEU A 11 -17.02 3.75 -6.34
C LEU A 11 -15.76 4.61 -6.25
N ALA A 12 -14.88 4.50 -7.22
CA ALA A 12 -13.55 5.12 -7.20
C ALA A 12 -13.57 6.65 -7.17
N GLU A 13 -14.59 7.29 -7.80
CA GLU A 13 -14.68 8.74 -7.97
C GLU A 13 -13.40 9.36 -8.57
N GLY A 14 -12.70 8.55 -9.35
CA GLY A 14 -11.37 8.80 -9.89
C GLY A 14 -11.37 9.42 -11.30
N PRO A 15 -10.21 9.37 -11.98
CA PRO A 15 -10.10 9.61 -13.42
C PRO A 15 -10.58 8.38 -14.19
N ASP A 16 -10.78 8.53 -15.50
CA ASP A 16 -10.96 7.38 -16.39
C ASP A 16 -9.79 6.42 -16.23
N THR A 17 -10.09 5.18 -15.82
CA THR A 17 -9.09 4.19 -15.44
C THR A 17 -9.36 2.87 -16.15
N GLN A 18 -8.38 2.37 -16.88
CA GLN A 18 -8.42 1.05 -17.47
C GLN A 18 -7.76 0.04 -16.53
N ALA A 19 -8.46 -1.03 -16.21
CA ALA A 19 -7.90 -2.10 -15.38
C ALA A 19 -7.53 -3.33 -16.21
N PHE A 20 -6.48 -4.03 -15.78
CA PHE A 20 -5.91 -5.18 -16.47
C PHE A 20 -5.53 -6.29 -15.50
N TRP A 21 -5.67 -7.54 -15.98
CA TRP A 21 -5.12 -8.71 -15.30
C TRP A 21 -3.68 -8.96 -15.70
N LEU A 22 -2.82 -9.16 -14.73
CA LEU A 22 -1.44 -9.57 -14.92
C LEU A 22 -1.23 -10.96 -14.28
N ARG A 23 -0.28 -11.74 -14.84
CA ARG A 23 0.22 -12.95 -14.21
C ARG A 23 1.65 -12.73 -13.72
N THR A 24 1.87 -13.07 -12.48
CA THR A 24 3.20 -13.06 -11.86
C THR A 24 4.02 -14.27 -12.31
N SER A 25 5.31 -14.29 -12.04
CA SER A 25 6.23 -15.39 -12.40
C SER A 25 5.87 -16.73 -11.74
N ASP A 26 5.11 -16.71 -10.66
CA ASP A 26 4.61 -17.91 -9.96
C ASP A 26 3.13 -18.20 -10.25
N GLY A 27 2.57 -17.55 -11.29
CA GLY A 27 1.25 -17.84 -11.82
C GLY A 27 0.08 -17.16 -11.11
N VAL A 28 0.31 -16.40 -10.05
CA VAL A 28 -0.74 -15.64 -9.35
C VAL A 28 -1.27 -14.54 -10.27
N ARG A 29 -2.58 -14.40 -10.35
CA ARG A 29 -3.24 -13.34 -11.10
C ARG A 29 -3.43 -12.13 -10.19
N ILE A 30 -2.90 -10.99 -10.61
CA ILE A 30 -3.07 -9.70 -9.92
C ILE A 30 -3.75 -8.69 -10.84
N ARG A 31 -4.38 -7.66 -10.25
CA ARG A 31 -5.04 -6.59 -10.99
C ARG A 31 -4.24 -5.30 -10.89
N VAL A 32 -4.15 -4.58 -12.01
CA VAL A 32 -3.60 -3.21 -12.06
C VAL A 32 -4.61 -2.26 -12.69
N GLY A 33 -4.61 -1.01 -12.24
CA GLY A 33 -5.31 0.09 -12.87
C GLY A 33 -4.31 1.06 -13.50
N HIS A 34 -4.64 1.61 -14.67
CA HIS A 34 -3.87 2.66 -15.34
C HIS A 34 -4.81 3.81 -15.72
N ALA A 35 -4.51 4.99 -15.23
CA ALA A 35 -5.17 6.24 -15.60
C ALA A 35 -4.15 7.15 -16.30
N ALA A 36 -4.43 7.52 -17.54
CA ALA A 36 -3.55 8.34 -18.33
C ALA A 36 -3.85 9.83 -18.13
N ALA A 37 -2.80 10.64 -18.00
CA ALA A 37 -2.89 12.10 -18.04
C ALA A 37 -2.72 12.62 -19.47
N ARG A 38 -3.38 13.73 -19.77
CA ARG A 38 -3.10 14.46 -21.00
C ARG A 38 -1.72 15.11 -20.90
N ASP A 39 -0.86 14.91 -21.89
CA ASP A 39 0.51 15.48 -21.92
C ASP A 39 1.32 15.10 -20.64
N SER A 40 1.39 13.81 -20.37
CA SER A 40 1.96 13.27 -19.14
C SER A 40 3.42 13.65 -18.94
N LYS A 41 3.76 14.06 -17.72
CA LYS A 41 5.11 14.43 -17.25
C LYS A 41 5.88 13.27 -16.64
N GLY A 42 5.28 12.10 -16.57
CA GLY A 42 5.79 10.91 -15.90
C GLY A 42 4.68 10.09 -15.28
N THR A 43 5.03 9.04 -14.57
CA THR A 43 4.05 8.10 -13.99
C THR A 43 4.23 7.96 -12.49
N VAL A 44 3.13 8.02 -11.75
CA VAL A 44 3.05 7.73 -10.32
C VAL A 44 2.53 6.32 -10.11
N PHE A 45 3.32 5.48 -9.47
CA PHE A 45 2.91 4.15 -9.05
C PHE A 45 2.35 4.22 -7.63
N ILE A 46 1.07 3.91 -7.45
CA ILE A 46 0.45 3.82 -6.12
C ILE A 46 0.52 2.38 -5.64
N LEU A 47 1.20 2.18 -4.53
CA LEU A 47 1.41 0.91 -3.84
C LEU A 47 0.53 0.89 -2.57
N PRO A 48 -0.65 0.26 -2.63
CA PRO A 48 -1.59 0.23 -1.53
C PRO A 48 -1.08 -0.51 -0.28
N GLY A 49 -1.69 -0.21 0.84
CA GLY A 49 -1.50 -0.92 2.09
C GLY A 49 -2.19 -2.29 2.13
N ARG A 50 -2.23 -2.88 3.32
CA ARG A 50 -2.95 -4.12 3.56
C ARG A 50 -4.46 -3.86 3.59
N THR A 51 -5.26 -4.78 3.06
CA THR A 51 -6.73 -4.69 2.94
C THR A 51 -7.23 -3.63 1.95
N GLU A 52 -6.37 -3.12 1.09
CA GLU A 52 -6.68 -2.06 0.14
C GLU A 52 -6.72 -2.57 -1.30
N TYR A 53 -7.25 -1.73 -2.17
CA TYR A 53 -7.53 -2.03 -3.58
C TYR A 53 -7.43 -0.76 -4.42
N ILE A 54 -7.38 -0.90 -5.74
CA ILE A 54 -7.08 0.21 -6.65
C ILE A 54 -8.15 1.32 -6.63
N GLU A 55 -9.44 0.99 -6.51
CA GLU A 55 -10.54 1.97 -6.48
C GLU A 55 -10.49 2.89 -5.26
N LYS A 56 -9.99 2.40 -4.12
CA LYS A 56 -9.82 3.22 -2.91
C LYS A 56 -9.00 4.49 -3.18
N TYR A 57 -8.04 4.39 -4.09
CA TYR A 57 -7.15 5.48 -4.47
C TYR A 57 -7.66 6.33 -5.63
N GLY A 58 -8.90 6.17 -6.07
CA GLY A 58 -9.46 6.90 -7.20
C GLY A 58 -9.36 8.42 -7.06
N ARG A 59 -9.73 8.97 -5.90
CA ARG A 59 -9.63 10.41 -5.62
C ARG A 59 -8.16 10.90 -5.62
N ASN A 60 -7.22 10.09 -5.14
CA ASN A 60 -5.78 10.40 -5.17
C ASN A 60 -5.23 10.34 -6.60
N ALA A 61 -5.62 9.31 -7.37
CA ALA A 61 -5.27 9.20 -8.78
C ALA A 61 -5.75 10.43 -9.58
N LYS A 62 -6.98 10.92 -9.29
CA LYS A 62 -7.51 12.14 -9.90
C LYS A 62 -6.65 13.37 -9.62
N ASP A 63 -6.13 13.50 -8.40
CA ASP A 63 -5.25 14.61 -8.03
C ASP A 63 -3.91 14.55 -8.80
N PHE A 64 -3.30 13.35 -8.96
CA PHE A 64 -2.08 13.17 -9.74
C PHE A 64 -2.31 13.35 -11.25
N VAL A 65 -3.40 12.81 -11.80
CA VAL A 65 -3.75 12.98 -13.22
C VAL A 65 -3.97 14.45 -13.56
N ARG A 66 -4.65 15.20 -12.69
CA ARG A 66 -4.81 16.65 -12.83
C ARG A 66 -3.50 17.43 -12.76
N ALA A 67 -2.52 16.89 -12.01
CA ALA A 67 -1.17 17.47 -11.96
C ALA A 67 -0.31 17.08 -13.16
N GLY A 68 -0.81 16.27 -14.10
CA GLY A 68 -0.14 15.86 -15.32
C GLY A 68 0.73 14.62 -15.17
N PHE A 69 0.38 13.68 -14.30
CA PHE A 69 1.05 12.40 -14.18
C PHE A 69 0.09 11.26 -14.51
N ASP A 70 0.56 10.28 -15.27
CA ASP A 70 -0.13 8.99 -15.34
C ASP A 70 -0.12 8.33 -13.96
N VAL A 71 -1.12 7.51 -13.69
CA VAL A 71 -1.18 6.73 -12.44
C VAL A 71 -1.31 5.26 -12.75
N VAL A 72 -0.45 4.45 -12.15
CA VAL A 72 -0.55 2.99 -12.13
C VAL A 72 -0.75 2.54 -10.69
N SER A 73 -1.81 1.80 -10.43
CA SER A 73 -2.13 1.24 -9.11
C SER A 73 -2.29 -0.27 -9.17
N VAL A 74 -2.15 -0.98 -8.05
CA VAL A 74 -2.13 -2.44 -8.02
C VAL A 74 -2.98 -2.99 -6.87
N ASP A 75 -3.74 -4.05 -7.15
CA ASP A 75 -4.21 -4.96 -6.11
C ASP A 75 -3.14 -6.02 -5.90
N TRP A 76 -2.51 -6.02 -4.73
CA TRP A 76 -1.55 -7.05 -4.39
C TRP A 76 -2.18 -8.44 -4.32
N ARG A 77 -1.40 -9.50 -4.52
CA ARG A 77 -1.85 -10.87 -4.26
C ARG A 77 -2.55 -10.99 -2.91
N GLY A 78 -3.64 -11.70 -2.85
CA GLY A 78 -4.38 -11.94 -1.62
C GLY A 78 -5.36 -10.84 -1.23
N GLN A 79 -5.47 -9.72 -1.98
CA GLN A 79 -6.41 -8.63 -1.67
C GLN A 79 -7.00 -7.96 -2.91
N GLY A 80 -7.93 -7.04 -2.71
CA GLY A 80 -8.69 -6.45 -3.81
C GLY A 80 -9.37 -7.52 -4.67
N MET A 81 -9.34 -7.39 -5.97
CA MET A 81 -9.84 -8.41 -6.90
C MET A 81 -8.76 -9.39 -7.37
N SER A 82 -7.52 -9.28 -6.89
CA SER A 82 -6.45 -10.24 -7.17
C SER A 82 -6.72 -11.61 -6.54
N ASP A 83 -6.07 -12.66 -7.04
CA ASP A 83 -6.26 -14.03 -6.55
C ASP A 83 -6.03 -14.12 -5.05
N ARG A 84 -6.98 -14.73 -4.34
CA ARG A 84 -6.86 -15.08 -2.92
C ARG A 84 -5.99 -16.32 -2.76
N LEU A 85 -5.10 -16.31 -1.78
CA LEU A 85 -4.07 -17.36 -1.62
C LEU A 85 -4.40 -18.40 -0.55
N GLY A 86 -5.46 -18.22 0.22
CA GLY A 86 -5.89 -19.12 1.27
C GLY A 86 -7.25 -19.75 1.00
N ALA A 87 -7.58 -20.82 1.74
CA ALA A 87 -8.89 -21.47 1.66
C ALA A 87 -10.04 -20.54 2.11
N ASN A 88 -9.77 -19.62 3.04
CA ASN A 88 -10.71 -18.57 3.42
C ASN A 88 -10.29 -17.25 2.76
N PRO A 89 -11.08 -16.72 1.80
CA PRO A 89 -10.72 -15.51 1.06
C PRO A 89 -10.70 -14.23 1.91
N MET A 90 -11.30 -14.27 3.11
CA MET A 90 -11.31 -13.14 4.05
C MET A 90 -10.08 -13.10 4.94
N VAL A 91 -9.23 -14.11 4.95
CA VAL A 91 -7.97 -14.10 5.69
C VAL A 91 -6.86 -13.56 4.81
N GLY A 92 -6.23 -12.45 5.22
CA GLY A 92 -5.06 -11.90 4.55
C GLY A 92 -3.87 -12.86 4.66
N HIS A 93 -3.57 -13.60 3.59
CA HIS A 93 -2.54 -14.64 3.60
C HIS A 93 -1.49 -14.40 2.53
N VAL A 94 -0.23 -14.64 2.88
CA VAL A 94 0.89 -14.79 1.95
C VAL A 94 1.86 -15.82 2.52
N GLY A 95 2.45 -16.61 1.68
CA GLY A 95 3.44 -17.62 2.09
C GLY A 95 4.77 -17.00 2.52
N ARG A 96 5.27 -16.06 1.74
CA ARG A 96 6.50 -15.28 2.02
C ARG A 96 6.26 -13.82 1.64
N PHE A 97 6.70 -12.89 2.46
CA PHE A 97 6.52 -11.45 2.17
C PHE A 97 7.24 -11.03 0.87
N LEU A 98 8.37 -11.64 0.57
CA LEU A 98 9.11 -11.44 -0.68
C LEU A 98 8.32 -11.82 -1.94
N ASP A 99 7.22 -12.58 -1.84
CA ASP A 99 6.40 -12.91 -3.01
C ASP A 99 5.70 -11.66 -3.58
N PHE A 100 5.50 -10.60 -2.79
CA PHE A 100 5.03 -9.30 -3.29
C PHE A 100 6.00 -8.65 -4.28
N GLN A 101 7.29 -9.01 -4.24
CA GLN A 101 8.25 -8.54 -5.26
C GLN A 101 8.00 -9.15 -6.64
N LYS A 102 7.38 -10.32 -6.71
CA LYS A 102 6.92 -10.91 -8.00
C LYS A 102 5.75 -10.12 -8.57
N ASP A 103 4.86 -9.60 -7.71
CA ASP A 103 3.77 -8.73 -8.13
C ASP A 103 4.34 -7.41 -8.65
N TRP A 104 5.26 -6.80 -7.91
CA TRP A 104 5.94 -5.58 -8.33
C TRP A 104 6.67 -5.74 -9.66
N ALA A 105 7.36 -6.86 -9.85
CA ALA A 105 8.02 -7.17 -11.12
C ALA A 105 7.02 -7.27 -12.29
N ALA A 106 5.85 -7.86 -12.06
CA ALA A 106 4.78 -7.94 -13.07
C ALA A 106 4.20 -6.55 -13.40
N VAL A 107 4.02 -5.69 -12.38
CA VAL A 107 3.58 -4.28 -12.56
C VAL A 107 4.61 -3.50 -13.40
N CYS A 108 5.90 -3.59 -13.06
CA CYS A 108 6.97 -2.94 -13.83
C CYS A 108 7.05 -3.46 -15.28
N ALA A 109 6.86 -4.76 -15.47
CA ALA A 109 6.83 -5.36 -16.81
C ALA A 109 5.62 -4.88 -17.62
N PHE A 110 4.46 -4.73 -16.98
CA PHE A 110 3.28 -4.12 -17.62
C PHE A 110 3.58 -2.68 -18.01
N ALA A 111 4.09 -1.87 -17.10
CA ALA A 111 4.39 -0.46 -17.34
C ALA A 111 5.37 -0.25 -18.52
N ARG A 112 6.41 -1.09 -18.61
CA ARG A 112 7.34 -1.06 -19.75
C ARG A 112 6.67 -1.45 -21.07
N ARG A 113 5.79 -2.48 -21.07
CA ARG A 113 5.08 -2.91 -22.29
C ARG A 113 4.02 -1.92 -22.75
N ALA A 114 3.38 -1.24 -21.79
CA ALA A 114 2.39 -0.20 -22.06
C ALA A 114 3.03 1.15 -22.39
N ASP A 115 4.37 1.22 -22.35
CA ASP A 115 5.17 2.42 -22.59
C ASP A 115 4.69 3.63 -21.78
N VAL A 116 4.39 3.39 -20.46
CA VAL A 116 3.93 4.48 -19.61
C VAL A 116 5.03 5.52 -19.43
N PRO A 117 4.67 6.82 -19.44
CA PRO A 117 5.62 7.93 -19.43
C PRO A 117 6.62 7.89 -18.28
N ARG A 118 7.86 8.27 -18.54
CA ARG A 118 8.91 8.48 -17.55
C ARG A 118 9.09 9.98 -17.27
N PRO A 119 9.67 10.36 -16.11
CA PRO A 119 10.21 9.52 -15.03
C PRO A 119 9.12 8.78 -14.23
N TRP A 120 9.51 7.71 -13.55
CA TRP A 120 8.64 6.93 -12.67
C TRP A 120 8.82 7.34 -11.20
N HIS A 121 7.72 7.57 -10.51
CA HIS A 121 7.67 7.94 -9.10
C HIS A 121 6.81 6.94 -8.33
N MET A 122 7.07 6.79 -7.05
CA MET A 122 6.33 5.86 -6.19
C MET A 122 5.59 6.62 -5.09
N VAL A 123 4.34 6.26 -4.87
CA VAL A 123 3.55 6.59 -3.68
C VAL A 123 3.22 5.27 -2.99
N ALA A 124 3.72 5.07 -1.77
CA ALA A 124 3.65 3.77 -1.12
C ALA A 124 3.12 3.91 0.32
N HIS A 125 1.94 3.32 0.56
CA HIS A 125 1.24 3.39 1.84
C HIS A 125 1.40 2.11 2.65
N SER A 126 1.67 2.23 3.94
CA SER A 126 1.60 1.14 4.93
C SER A 126 2.37 -0.12 4.46
N MET A 127 1.70 -1.26 4.26
CA MET A 127 2.29 -2.49 3.69
C MET A 127 2.95 -2.22 2.33
N GLY A 128 2.34 -1.41 1.48
CA GLY A 128 2.94 -0.96 0.21
C GLY A 128 4.25 -0.21 0.42
N GLY A 129 4.39 0.52 1.53
CA GLY A 129 5.64 1.17 1.93
C GLY A 129 6.76 0.18 2.29
N CYS A 130 6.42 -0.97 2.87
CA CYS A 130 7.36 -2.07 3.11
C CYS A 130 7.77 -2.73 1.79
N ILE A 131 6.79 -3.06 0.93
CA ILE A 131 7.02 -3.65 -0.40
C ILE A 131 7.86 -2.71 -1.27
N GLY A 132 7.52 -1.41 -1.27
CA GLY A 132 8.22 -0.38 -2.03
C GLY A 132 9.66 -0.19 -1.57
N LEU A 133 9.90 -0.15 -0.26
CA LEU A 133 11.27 -0.07 0.26
C LEU A 133 12.12 -1.25 -0.18
N ARG A 134 11.59 -2.49 -0.13
CA ARG A 134 12.29 -3.68 -0.65
C ARG A 134 12.60 -3.54 -2.14
N ALA A 135 11.64 -3.09 -2.93
CA ALA A 135 11.84 -2.86 -4.36
C ALA A 135 12.96 -1.84 -4.63
N LEU A 136 12.97 -0.73 -3.89
CA LEU A 136 13.98 0.33 -4.02
C LEU A 136 15.38 -0.15 -3.58
N THR A 137 15.49 -0.90 -2.49
CA THR A 137 16.77 -1.48 -2.04
C THR A 137 17.31 -2.55 -3.00
N SER A 138 16.42 -3.14 -3.80
CA SER A 138 16.76 -4.12 -4.85
C SER A 138 17.04 -3.49 -6.22
N GLY A 139 17.12 -2.15 -6.31
CA GLY A 139 17.48 -1.44 -7.54
C GLY A 139 16.29 -1.14 -8.46
N SER A 140 15.10 -0.90 -7.91
CA SER A 140 13.95 -0.44 -8.70
C SER A 140 14.20 0.94 -9.32
N ASP A 141 13.81 1.08 -10.59
CA ASP A 141 14.06 2.26 -11.44
C ASP A 141 13.02 3.38 -11.16
N MET A 142 13.07 3.92 -9.95
CA MET A 142 12.23 5.05 -9.51
C MET A 142 13.08 6.31 -9.35
N ALA A 143 12.56 7.45 -9.83
CA ALA A 143 13.23 8.76 -9.71
C ALA A 143 13.08 9.33 -8.28
N SER A 144 11.95 9.11 -7.63
CA SER A 144 11.68 9.55 -6.26
C SER A 144 10.52 8.77 -5.65
N VAL A 145 10.33 8.91 -4.33
CA VAL A 145 9.28 8.20 -3.61
C VAL A 145 8.60 9.09 -2.56
N MET A 146 7.30 8.90 -2.39
CA MET A 146 6.54 9.35 -1.23
C MET A 146 6.02 8.13 -0.46
N PHE A 147 6.34 8.05 0.82
CA PHE A 147 5.76 7.09 1.75
C PHE A 147 4.69 7.75 2.62
N THR A 148 3.65 7.00 2.97
CA THR A 148 2.63 7.43 3.94
C THR A 148 2.40 6.32 4.95
N GLY A 149 2.67 6.57 6.24
CA GLY A 149 2.57 5.57 7.31
C GLY A 149 3.24 4.23 6.98
N PRO A 150 4.49 4.18 6.46
CA PRO A 150 5.04 2.94 5.91
C PRO A 150 5.25 1.88 6.98
N MET A 151 4.89 0.63 6.70
CA MET A 151 5.05 -0.52 7.58
C MET A 151 6.51 -0.99 7.60
N TRP A 152 7.40 -0.18 8.17
CA TRP A 152 8.79 -0.55 8.45
C TRP A 152 8.97 -1.15 9.84
N GLY A 153 7.89 -1.20 10.60
CA GLY A 153 7.67 -1.87 11.86
C GLY A 153 6.18 -1.91 12.14
N ILE A 154 5.72 -2.90 12.90
CA ILE A 154 4.32 -3.05 13.31
C ILE A 154 4.20 -2.61 14.76
N GLN A 155 3.28 -1.68 15.05
CA GLN A 155 3.04 -1.21 16.40
C GLN A 155 2.43 -2.32 17.24
N MET A 156 3.06 -2.61 18.37
CA MET A 156 2.55 -3.57 19.34
C MET A 156 3.14 -3.31 20.73
N ALA A 157 2.39 -3.65 21.75
CA ALA A 157 2.88 -3.57 23.13
C ALA A 157 4.12 -4.46 23.31
N GLY A 158 5.12 -3.98 24.05
CA GLY A 158 6.40 -4.67 24.20
C GLY A 158 6.28 -6.13 24.69
N TYR A 159 5.32 -6.39 25.60
CA TYR A 159 5.06 -7.75 26.12
C TYR A 159 4.45 -8.71 25.07
N LEU A 160 3.85 -8.20 24.01
CA LEU A 160 3.31 -8.99 22.91
C LEU A 160 4.37 -9.38 21.87
N ARG A 161 5.50 -8.65 21.79
CA ARG A 161 6.55 -8.92 20.80
C ARG A 161 7.06 -10.37 20.82
N PRO A 162 7.42 -10.98 21.98
CA PRO A 162 7.83 -12.39 21.99
C PRO A 162 6.74 -13.34 21.48
N ILE A 163 5.48 -13.07 21.82
CA ILE A 163 4.33 -13.89 21.39
C ILE A 163 4.13 -13.75 19.88
N ALA A 164 4.19 -12.53 19.34
CA ALA A 164 4.05 -12.27 17.91
C ALA A 164 5.15 -12.94 17.05
N TRP A 165 6.30 -13.23 17.64
CA TRP A 165 7.37 -13.96 16.98
C TRP A 165 7.30 -15.47 17.18
N THR A 166 6.89 -15.96 18.35
CA THR A 166 6.94 -17.39 18.67
C THR A 166 5.70 -18.14 18.23
N LEU A 167 4.51 -17.58 18.49
CA LEU A 167 3.25 -18.27 18.19
C LEU A 167 3.07 -18.53 16.67
N PRO A 168 3.32 -17.58 15.77
CA PRO A 168 3.25 -17.87 14.34
C PRO A 168 4.29 -18.89 13.87
N ARG A 169 5.50 -18.90 14.44
CA ARG A 169 6.51 -19.94 14.13
C ARG A 169 6.03 -21.33 14.48
N ILE A 170 5.43 -21.50 15.67
CA ILE A 170 4.84 -22.77 16.07
C ILE A 170 3.69 -23.15 15.14
N ALA A 171 2.79 -22.21 14.83
CA ALA A 171 1.69 -22.46 13.91
C ALA A 171 2.20 -22.87 12.50
N MET A 172 3.24 -22.23 12.00
CA MET A 172 3.87 -22.60 10.72
C MET A 172 4.47 -24.01 10.77
N ALA A 173 5.20 -24.35 11.83
CA ALA A 173 5.79 -25.71 12.02
C ALA A 173 4.72 -26.81 12.09
N LEU A 174 3.53 -26.48 12.57
CA LEU A 174 2.37 -27.39 12.66
C LEU A 174 1.50 -27.37 11.38
N GLY A 175 1.92 -26.70 10.30
CA GLY A 175 1.13 -26.57 9.06
C GLY A 175 -0.11 -25.67 9.17
N GLN A 176 -0.23 -24.88 10.26
CA GLN A 176 -1.38 -24.02 10.55
C GLN A 176 -1.13 -22.54 10.17
N GLY A 177 -0.12 -22.26 9.41
CA GLY A 177 0.27 -20.90 9.02
C GLY A 177 -0.81 -20.11 8.27
N HIS A 178 -1.76 -20.79 7.63
CA HIS A 178 -2.90 -20.20 6.90
C HIS A 178 -4.02 -19.71 7.82
N ARG A 179 -4.03 -20.09 9.12
CA ARG A 179 -5.05 -19.67 10.06
C ARG A 179 -4.92 -18.21 10.46
N LEU A 180 -6.06 -17.61 10.81
CA LEU A 180 -6.16 -16.24 11.28
C LEU A 180 -5.30 -16.03 12.56
N ALA A 181 -4.55 -14.94 12.61
CA ALA A 181 -3.78 -14.57 13.78
C ALA A 181 -4.72 -14.17 14.94
N PRO A 182 -4.39 -14.55 16.20
CA PRO A 182 -5.21 -14.21 17.37
C PRO A 182 -5.40 -12.71 17.54
N GLY A 183 -6.55 -12.32 18.07
CA GLY A 183 -6.91 -10.92 18.31
C GLY A 183 -7.33 -10.17 17.04
N THR A 184 -7.49 -10.88 15.91
CA THR A 184 -7.97 -10.29 14.65
C THR A 184 -9.29 -10.93 14.20
N SER A 185 -10.00 -10.27 13.28
CA SER A 185 -11.31 -10.69 12.77
C SER A 185 -11.25 -11.02 11.29
N ILE A 186 -12.12 -11.91 10.80
CA ILE A 186 -12.32 -12.13 9.36
C ILE A 186 -13.16 -11.03 8.70
N LYS A 187 -13.69 -10.08 9.47
CA LYS A 187 -14.47 -8.96 8.93
C LYS A 187 -13.54 -7.87 8.43
N SER A 188 -13.97 -7.18 7.38
CA SER A 188 -13.30 -5.97 6.90
C SER A 188 -13.45 -4.86 7.93
N TYR A 189 -12.36 -4.16 8.25
CA TYR A 189 -12.33 -3.12 9.28
C TYR A 189 -13.32 -1.99 9.00
N PRO A 190 -13.38 -1.35 7.83
CA PRO A 190 -14.32 -0.25 7.57
C PRO A 190 -15.79 -0.68 7.65
N ALA A 191 -16.10 -1.96 7.38
CA ALA A 191 -17.46 -2.48 7.43
C ALA A 191 -17.91 -2.92 8.83
N SER A 192 -16.97 -3.21 9.73
CA SER A 192 -17.29 -3.77 11.07
C SER A 192 -17.10 -2.80 12.21
N GLU A 193 -16.23 -1.81 12.05
CA GLU A 193 -15.89 -0.88 13.12
C GLU A 193 -16.67 0.44 12.98
N PRO A 194 -17.02 1.09 14.10
CA PRO A 194 -17.61 2.43 14.07
C PRO A 194 -16.56 3.47 13.69
N PHE A 195 -17.02 4.66 13.28
CA PHE A 195 -16.12 5.78 12.99
C PHE A 195 -15.37 6.24 14.25
N GLU A 196 -16.05 6.26 15.40
CA GLU A 196 -15.49 6.72 16.66
C GLU A 196 -14.28 5.86 17.08
N ASN A 197 -13.14 6.52 17.33
CA ASN A 197 -11.87 5.90 17.68
C ASN A 197 -11.29 4.94 16.62
N ASN A 198 -11.72 5.05 15.36
CA ASN A 198 -11.10 4.29 14.28
C ASN A 198 -9.61 4.64 14.15
N LEU A 199 -8.85 3.78 13.46
CA LEU A 199 -7.40 3.91 13.32
C LEU A 199 -6.98 4.45 11.95
N LEU A 200 -7.91 4.66 11.03
CA LEU A 200 -7.61 4.90 9.63
C LEU A 200 -7.59 6.38 9.27
N THR A 201 -8.63 7.12 9.63
CA THR A 201 -8.79 8.52 9.25
C THR A 201 -9.57 9.31 10.29
N SER A 202 -9.26 10.59 10.44
CA SER A 202 -10.01 11.53 11.25
C SER A 202 -11.24 12.10 10.52
N ASP A 203 -11.41 11.83 9.24
CA ASP A 203 -12.48 12.34 8.40
C ASP A 203 -13.64 11.35 8.28
N PRO A 204 -14.87 11.69 8.77
CA PRO A 204 -16.01 10.79 8.72
C PRO A 204 -16.48 10.50 7.29
N GLU A 205 -16.34 11.45 6.35
CA GLU A 205 -16.70 11.25 4.95
C GLU A 205 -15.77 10.24 4.27
N MET A 206 -14.48 10.32 4.54
CA MET A 206 -13.53 9.36 3.98
C MET A 206 -13.67 7.98 4.63
N PHE A 207 -14.01 7.89 5.91
CA PHE A 207 -14.32 6.61 6.53
C PHE A 207 -15.57 5.97 5.91
N ASP A 208 -16.64 6.76 5.67
CA ASP A 208 -17.83 6.30 4.98
C ASP A 208 -17.58 5.94 3.51
N TYR A 209 -16.71 6.69 2.81
CA TYR A 209 -16.23 6.34 1.47
C TYR A 209 -15.65 4.92 1.43
N MET A 210 -14.75 4.59 2.35
CA MET A 210 -14.16 3.25 2.43
C MET A 210 -15.20 2.18 2.81
N ARG A 211 -16.14 2.49 3.70
CA ARG A 211 -17.22 1.58 4.08
C ARG A 211 -18.12 1.25 2.90
N ARG A 212 -18.60 2.27 2.16
CA ARG A 212 -19.44 2.09 0.98
C ARG A 212 -18.80 1.20 -0.08
N HIS A 213 -17.47 1.29 -0.25
CA HIS A 213 -16.75 0.44 -1.20
C HIS A 213 -16.87 -1.03 -0.84
N VAL A 214 -16.59 -1.41 0.40
CA VAL A 214 -16.61 -2.82 0.82
C VAL A 214 -18.03 -3.37 0.98
N GLU A 215 -19.02 -2.50 1.19
CA GLU A 215 -20.44 -2.86 1.19
C GLU A 215 -20.96 -3.12 -0.24
N ALA A 216 -20.60 -2.26 -1.18
CA ALA A 216 -21.03 -2.37 -2.58
C ALA A 216 -20.27 -3.46 -3.36
N GLU A 217 -19.01 -3.72 -3.00
CA GLU A 217 -18.16 -4.73 -3.63
C GLU A 217 -17.46 -5.58 -2.56
N PRO A 218 -18.10 -6.68 -2.13
CA PRO A 218 -17.54 -7.52 -1.05
C PRO A 218 -16.17 -8.11 -1.33
N GLN A 219 -15.75 -8.22 -2.61
CA GLN A 219 -14.41 -8.69 -2.97
C GLN A 219 -13.31 -7.71 -2.50
N PHE A 220 -13.62 -6.44 -2.29
CA PHE A 220 -12.68 -5.48 -1.72
C PHE A 220 -12.40 -5.75 -0.24
N GLY A 221 -13.32 -6.41 0.44
CA GLY A 221 -13.19 -6.75 1.85
C GLY A 221 -12.08 -7.75 2.13
N LEU A 222 -11.30 -7.49 3.17
CA LEU A 222 -10.31 -8.40 3.71
C LEU A 222 -10.26 -8.23 5.23
N GLY A 223 -10.21 -9.33 5.94
CA GLY A 223 -10.08 -9.36 7.39
C GLY A 223 -8.63 -9.38 7.86
N GLY A 224 -8.41 -9.92 9.05
CA GLY A 224 -7.13 -10.03 9.72
C GLY A 224 -6.09 -10.86 8.96
N PRO A 225 -4.81 -10.76 9.35
CA PRO A 225 -3.73 -11.52 8.76
C PRO A 225 -3.73 -12.98 9.21
N SER A 226 -3.18 -13.85 8.39
CA SER A 226 -2.80 -15.21 8.81
C SER A 226 -1.53 -15.18 9.66
N PHE A 227 -1.25 -16.28 10.38
CA PHE A 227 0.04 -16.46 11.06
C PHE A 227 1.24 -16.32 10.11
N SER A 228 1.13 -16.90 8.91
CA SER A 228 2.18 -16.79 7.90
C SER A 228 2.42 -15.34 7.49
N TRP A 229 1.36 -14.58 7.19
CA TRP A 229 1.49 -13.18 6.85
C TRP A 229 2.17 -12.39 7.98
N LEU A 230 1.70 -12.56 9.23
CA LEU A 230 2.24 -11.85 10.38
C LEU A 230 3.74 -12.14 10.58
N LEU A 231 4.10 -13.42 10.57
CA LEU A 231 5.50 -13.82 10.77
C LEU A 231 6.41 -13.25 9.67
N THR A 232 6.00 -13.42 8.41
CA THR A 232 6.84 -12.98 7.28
C THR A 232 6.89 -11.47 7.13
N ALA A 233 5.85 -10.74 7.57
CA ALA A 233 5.87 -9.28 7.64
C ALA A 233 6.83 -8.78 8.73
N LEU A 234 6.80 -9.38 9.93
CA LEU A 234 7.75 -9.04 11.00
C LEU A 234 9.20 -9.32 10.57
N GLN A 235 9.42 -10.45 9.88
CA GLN A 235 10.74 -10.80 9.35
C GLN A 235 11.20 -9.78 8.33
N GLU A 236 10.33 -9.39 7.39
CA GLU A 236 10.64 -8.39 6.37
C GLU A 236 10.96 -7.02 6.97
N CYS A 237 10.20 -6.58 7.98
CA CYS A 237 10.53 -5.34 8.71
C CYS A 237 11.93 -5.41 9.34
N ALA A 238 12.27 -6.54 9.97
CA ALA A 238 13.59 -6.74 10.58
C ALA A 238 14.71 -6.79 9.53
N ASP A 239 14.50 -7.48 8.43
CA ASP A 239 15.47 -7.57 7.33
C ASP A 239 15.70 -6.20 6.67
N LEU A 240 14.64 -5.42 6.47
CA LEU A 240 14.76 -4.07 5.92
C LEU A 240 15.46 -3.10 6.89
N ALA A 241 15.26 -3.26 8.19
CA ALA A 241 15.83 -2.36 9.19
C ALA A 241 17.37 -2.28 9.13
N VAL A 242 18.03 -3.36 8.71
CA VAL A 242 19.50 -3.43 8.61
C VAL A 242 20.06 -3.04 7.23
N LEU A 243 19.18 -2.83 6.24
CA LEU A 243 19.63 -2.41 4.91
C LEU A 243 19.78 -0.88 4.85
N PRO A 244 20.74 -0.36 4.08
CA PRO A 244 20.88 1.08 3.88
C PRO A 244 19.67 1.65 3.14
N SER A 245 19.34 2.90 3.44
CA SER A 245 18.31 3.64 2.70
C SER A 245 18.74 3.88 1.25
N PRO A 246 17.83 3.75 0.26
CA PRO A 246 18.14 3.99 -1.14
C PRO A 246 18.59 5.44 -1.41
N ALA A 247 19.46 5.63 -2.39
CA ALA A 247 20.00 6.94 -2.75
C ALA A 247 19.08 7.68 -3.74
N LEU A 248 17.83 7.95 -3.33
CA LEU A 248 16.88 8.76 -4.11
C LEU A 248 16.10 9.71 -3.19
N PRO A 249 15.59 10.84 -3.70
CA PRO A 249 14.76 11.75 -2.91
C PRO A 249 13.48 11.09 -2.40
N ALA A 250 13.19 11.27 -1.13
CA ALA A 250 12.05 10.67 -0.45
C ALA A 250 11.29 11.67 0.41
N LEU A 251 9.96 11.60 0.37
CA LEU A 251 9.07 12.19 1.37
C LEU A 251 8.45 11.06 2.19
N CYS A 252 8.29 11.26 3.48
CA CYS A 252 7.57 10.32 4.34
C CYS A 252 6.58 11.12 5.20
N PHE A 253 5.29 10.82 5.06
CA PHE A 253 4.23 11.43 5.85
C PHE A 253 3.73 10.43 6.89
N VAL A 254 3.51 10.91 8.12
CA VAL A 254 2.97 10.11 9.24
C VAL A 254 1.94 10.95 9.97
N GLY A 255 0.78 10.40 10.26
CA GLY A 255 -0.22 11.05 11.10
C GLY A 255 0.29 11.21 12.54
N SER A 256 -0.08 12.30 13.21
CA SER A 256 0.29 12.48 14.62
C SER A 256 -0.41 11.47 15.55
N ASN A 257 -1.52 10.91 15.10
CA ASN A 257 -2.30 9.88 15.82
C ASN A 257 -2.01 8.45 15.32
N GLU A 258 -0.89 8.23 14.64
CA GLU A 258 -0.51 6.91 14.12
C GLU A 258 -0.42 5.84 15.22
N ARG A 259 -1.16 4.73 15.05
CA ARG A 259 -1.28 3.64 16.04
C ARG A 259 -1.13 2.25 15.44
N ILE A 260 -0.92 2.14 14.12
CA ILE A 260 -0.84 0.86 13.39
C ILE A 260 0.61 0.45 13.12
N VAL A 261 1.45 1.41 12.71
CA VAL A 261 2.86 1.14 12.41
C VAL A 261 3.79 1.75 13.46
N ASP A 262 4.98 1.17 13.58
CA ASP A 262 6.01 1.63 14.53
C ASP A 262 6.65 2.93 14.01
N THR A 263 6.23 4.06 14.59
CA THR A 263 6.74 5.39 14.22
C THR A 263 8.22 5.58 14.58
N THR A 264 8.76 4.80 15.53
CA THR A 264 10.19 4.83 15.86
C THR A 264 11.00 4.27 14.69
N ALA A 265 10.60 3.12 14.15
CA ALA A 265 11.26 2.54 12.97
C ALA A 265 11.23 3.49 11.76
N ILE A 266 10.14 4.26 11.59
CA ILE A 266 10.04 5.28 10.53
C ILE A 266 11.02 6.42 10.77
N ARG A 267 11.07 6.97 11.99
CA ARG A 267 11.99 8.07 12.34
C ARG A 267 13.45 7.67 12.17
N ASP A 268 13.83 6.50 12.69
CA ASP A 268 15.20 5.99 12.61
C ASP A 268 15.65 5.89 11.16
N ARG A 269 14.83 5.25 10.30
CA ARG A 269 15.13 5.14 8.88
C ARG A 269 15.21 6.48 8.17
N MET A 270 14.28 7.40 8.42
CA MET A 270 14.27 8.70 7.76
C MET A 270 15.40 9.63 8.22
N THR A 271 15.90 9.45 9.43
CA THR A 271 17.09 10.16 9.92
C THR A 271 18.34 9.78 9.12
N GLU A 272 18.43 8.53 8.68
CA GLU A 272 19.54 8.02 7.88
C GLU A 272 19.34 8.14 6.36
N TRP A 273 18.16 8.60 5.92
CA TRP A 273 17.85 8.68 4.49
C TRP A 273 18.37 9.99 3.90
N LYS A 274 19.49 9.93 3.17
CA LYS A 274 20.05 11.09 2.45
C LYS A 274 19.06 11.63 1.42
N GLY A 275 18.64 12.89 1.58
CA GLY A 275 17.61 13.50 0.73
C GLY A 275 16.16 13.10 1.09
N GLY A 276 15.97 12.39 2.20
CA GLY A 276 14.67 12.10 2.79
C GLY A 276 14.17 13.22 3.69
N LYS A 277 12.84 13.41 3.73
CA LYS A 277 12.16 14.33 4.65
C LYS A 277 11.01 13.61 5.33
N LEU A 278 10.99 13.61 6.67
CA LEU A 278 9.86 13.14 7.47
C LEU A 278 8.95 14.32 7.80
N LEU A 279 7.67 14.18 7.54
CA LEU A 279 6.64 15.20 7.71
C LEU A 279 5.51 14.61 8.58
N LEU A 280 5.27 15.25 9.71
CA LEU A 280 4.15 14.89 10.58
C LEU A 280 2.91 15.65 10.13
N VAL A 281 1.79 14.92 10.02
CA VAL A 281 0.48 15.48 9.67
C VAL A 281 -0.35 15.56 10.95
N ASP A 282 -0.52 16.77 11.44
CA ASP A 282 -1.22 16.99 12.71
C ASP A 282 -2.69 16.57 12.66
N GLY A 283 -3.15 15.87 13.69
CA GLY A 283 -4.50 15.33 13.82
C GLY A 283 -4.83 14.15 12.91
N ALA A 284 -3.96 13.79 11.96
CA ALA A 284 -4.21 12.66 11.06
C ALA A 284 -3.98 11.31 11.74
N GLU A 285 -4.75 10.32 11.32
CA GLU A 285 -4.59 8.91 11.67
C GLU A 285 -3.64 8.20 10.67
N HIS A 286 -3.72 6.89 10.53
CA HIS A 286 -2.80 6.08 9.71
C HIS A 286 -2.81 6.45 8.22
N GLU A 287 -3.99 6.70 7.67
CA GLU A 287 -4.19 6.85 6.22
C GLU A 287 -4.23 8.33 5.80
N VAL A 288 -3.10 9.03 5.85
CA VAL A 288 -3.04 10.47 5.54
C VAL A 288 -3.56 10.85 4.15
N LEU A 289 -3.58 9.91 3.20
CA LEU A 289 -4.17 10.08 1.87
C LEU A 289 -5.71 9.90 1.87
N MET A 290 -6.27 9.40 2.95
CA MET A 290 -7.71 9.25 3.20
C MET A 290 -8.21 10.24 4.27
N GLU A 291 -7.45 11.28 4.57
CA GLU A 291 -7.89 12.39 5.39
C GLU A 291 -8.74 13.39 4.58
N ASN A 292 -9.25 14.41 5.24
CA ASN A 292 -10.05 15.45 4.59
C ASN A 292 -9.36 16.06 3.35
N ALA A 293 -10.15 16.66 2.48
CA ALA A 293 -9.67 17.18 1.19
C ALA A 293 -8.52 18.21 1.31
N ASN A 294 -8.42 18.94 2.43
CA ASN A 294 -7.33 19.89 2.63
C ASN A 294 -6.01 19.16 2.92
N THR A 295 -6.02 18.24 3.85
CA THR A 295 -4.86 17.39 4.20
C THR A 295 -4.41 16.60 2.97
N ARG A 296 -5.33 15.96 2.25
CA ARG A 296 -5.02 15.22 1.02
C ARG A 296 -4.33 16.12 -0.02
N ARG A 297 -4.86 17.33 -0.26
CA ARG A 297 -4.23 18.29 -1.20
C ARG A 297 -2.83 18.71 -0.76
N GLN A 298 -2.59 18.91 0.53
CA GLN A 298 -1.25 19.25 1.06
C GLN A 298 -0.26 18.12 0.82
N VAL A 299 -0.63 16.90 1.16
CA VAL A 299 0.22 15.71 0.99
C VAL A 299 0.49 15.44 -0.49
N THR A 300 -0.55 15.42 -1.33
CA THR A 300 -0.42 15.23 -2.78
C THR A 300 0.36 16.37 -3.42
N GLY A 301 0.14 17.63 -3.00
CA GLY A 301 0.86 18.80 -3.51
C GLY A 301 2.36 18.74 -3.23
N ALA A 302 2.76 18.27 -2.05
CA ALA A 302 4.17 18.06 -1.73
C ALA A 302 4.80 16.96 -2.60
N ALA A 303 4.08 15.86 -2.85
CA ALA A 303 4.51 14.82 -3.76
C ALA A 303 4.67 15.33 -5.19
N VAL A 304 3.66 16.06 -5.71
CA VAL A 304 3.68 16.68 -7.04
C VAL A 304 4.86 17.65 -7.18
N SER A 305 5.16 18.42 -6.14
CA SER A 305 6.33 19.34 -6.14
C SER A 305 7.65 18.56 -6.24
N LEU A 306 7.78 17.44 -5.51
CA LEU A 306 8.95 16.58 -5.62
C LEU A 306 9.04 15.94 -7.00
N PHE A 307 7.97 15.35 -7.51
CA PHE A 307 7.94 14.60 -8.76
C PHE A 307 8.20 15.53 -9.97
N SER A 308 7.67 16.75 -9.95
CA SER A 308 7.87 17.74 -11.01
C SER A 308 9.29 18.33 -11.05
N SER A 309 10.14 18.06 -10.07
CA SER A 309 11.55 18.46 -10.09
C SER A 309 12.40 17.60 -11.06
N PHE A 310 11.86 16.47 -11.50
CA PHE A 310 12.49 15.60 -12.50
C PHE A 310 11.93 15.91 -13.87
N LYS A 311 12.84 16.08 -14.85
CA LYS A 311 12.44 16.31 -16.24
C LYS A 311 12.32 14.98 -16.98
N SER A 312 11.35 14.90 -17.88
CA SER A 312 11.19 13.81 -18.85
C SER A 312 12.40 13.72 -19.77
#